data_ae4b9d1d2c785f94e8f471101e462742
#
_entry.id   ae4b9d1d2c785f94e8f471101e462742
#
_cell.length_a   1.000
_cell.length_b   1.000
_cell.length_c   1.000
_cell.angle_alpha   90.00
_cell.angle_beta   90.00
_cell.angle_gamma   90.00
#
_symmetry.space_group_name_H-M   'P 1'
#
loop_
_entity.id
_entity.type
_entity.pdbx_description
1 polymer ?
#
loop_
_entity_poly.entity_id
_entity_poly.type
_entity_poly.pdbx_seq_one_letter_code
_entity_poly.pdbx_strand_id
1 'polypeptide(L)'
;STLTLDFNNKNILFWQNGELLAHRIATHLQTAIELNRSKRALSLHDAMMEINGIKLDIHGSICKDTTAQALDIDLQYGLHAPSLETVLHMIPESILKKEKVSAKGDVTVNGNLKGLYGKGKMPLATLKIEINDASAQYAQLPYGIDELKANFFGQIDLMRQSPSYLDLKIFHFKGAHTDILADAKVNDLLGDPDISFHTQSTIDLTALAQTFPLQD
;
A
#
# COMPACT_ATOMS: atom_id res chain seq x y z
N SER A 1 -27.19 -17.28 -4.04
CA SER A 1 -26.60 -17.72 -5.31
C SER A 1 -25.13 -17.35 -5.31
N THR A 2 -24.29 -18.27 -5.74
CA THR A 2 -22.83 -18.09 -5.84
C THR A 2 -22.45 -17.89 -7.30
N LEU A 3 -21.58 -16.92 -7.56
CA LEU A 3 -20.93 -16.68 -8.85
C LEU A 3 -19.44 -16.88 -8.64
N THR A 4 -18.84 -17.77 -9.41
CA THR A 4 -17.39 -17.94 -9.45
C THR A 4 -16.86 -17.32 -10.73
N LEU A 5 -15.83 -16.48 -10.61
CA LEU A 5 -15.11 -15.87 -11.71
C LEU A 5 -13.65 -16.29 -11.66
N ASP A 6 -13.15 -16.77 -12.78
CA ASP A 6 -11.71 -17.02 -13.01
C ASP A 6 -11.34 -16.31 -14.32
N PHE A 7 -10.43 -15.37 -14.23
CA PHE A 7 -9.97 -14.56 -15.35
C PHE A 7 -8.44 -14.52 -15.37
N ASN A 8 -7.86 -14.92 -16.48
CA ASN A 8 -6.41 -14.90 -16.68
C ASN A 8 -6.08 -14.18 -17.99
N ASN A 9 -5.24 -13.16 -17.88
CA ASN A 9 -4.72 -12.43 -19.03
C ASN A 9 -3.23 -12.10 -18.82
N LYS A 10 -2.43 -12.32 -19.84
CA LYS A 10 -0.97 -12.11 -19.77
C LYS A 10 -0.49 -10.81 -20.42
N ASN A 11 -1.39 -10.02 -20.98
CA ASN A 11 -0.99 -8.84 -21.76
C ASN A 11 -2.07 -7.75 -21.76
N ILE A 12 -2.32 -7.17 -20.59
CA ILE A 12 -3.22 -6.02 -20.47
C ILE A 12 -2.45 -4.74 -20.77
N LEU A 13 -3.08 -3.86 -21.53
CA LEU A 13 -2.59 -2.51 -21.81
C LEU A 13 -3.51 -1.50 -21.10
N PHE A 14 -2.91 -0.57 -20.39
CA PHE A 14 -3.64 0.48 -19.70
C PHE A 14 -3.37 1.83 -20.36
N TRP A 15 -4.44 2.50 -20.80
CA TRP A 15 -4.37 3.81 -21.43
C TRP A 15 -5.13 4.84 -20.59
N GLN A 16 -4.55 6.01 -20.40
CA GLN A 16 -5.24 7.16 -19.80
C GLN A 16 -4.94 8.41 -20.63
N ASN A 17 -5.98 9.12 -21.06
CA ASN A 17 -5.86 10.34 -21.85
C ASN A 17 -5.02 10.18 -23.15
N GLY A 18 -5.03 8.99 -23.76
CA GLY A 18 -4.23 8.70 -24.95
C GLY A 18 -2.78 8.30 -24.70
N GLU A 19 -2.33 8.29 -23.47
CA GLU A 19 -1.00 7.80 -23.06
C GLU A 19 -1.06 6.38 -22.55
N LEU A 20 -0.09 5.55 -22.94
CA LEU A 20 0.05 4.19 -22.44
C LEU A 20 0.69 4.23 -21.06
N LEU A 21 -0.11 4.05 -20.01
CA LEU A 21 0.36 4.08 -18.62
C LEU A 21 1.08 2.79 -18.21
N ALA A 22 0.61 1.65 -18.70
CA ALA A 22 1.22 0.36 -18.39
C ALA A 22 0.99 -0.62 -19.55
N HIS A 23 1.99 -1.46 -19.82
CA HIS A 23 1.96 -2.49 -20.84
C HIS A 23 2.44 -3.82 -20.28
N ARG A 24 1.93 -4.91 -20.89
CA ARG A 24 2.26 -6.29 -20.52
C ARG A 24 1.96 -6.62 -19.05
N ILE A 25 0.82 -6.14 -18.55
CA ILE A 25 0.35 -6.52 -17.22
C ILE A 25 -0.20 -7.94 -17.30
N ALA A 26 0.45 -8.86 -16.59
CA ALA A 26 -0.10 -10.18 -16.35
C ALA A 26 -1.08 -10.10 -15.18
N THR A 27 -2.31 -10.54 -15.38
CA THR A 27 -3.35 -10.48 -14.35
C THR A 27 -4.04 -11.83 -14.24
N HIS A 28 -4.13 -12.34 -13.03
CA HIS A 28 -4.98 -13.48 -12.70
C HIS A 28 -5.95 -13.04 -11.60
N LEU A 29 -7.24 -13.16 -11.85
CA LEU A 29 -8.32 -12.85 -10.91
C LEU A 29 -9.13 -14.12 -10.67
N GLN A 30 -9.21 -14.52 -9.42
CA GLN A 30 -10.06 -15.62 -8.97
C GLN A 30 -10.93 -15.14 -7.82
N THR A 31 -12.24 -15.32 -7.91
CA THR A 31 -13.14 -14.90 -6.85
C THR A 31 -14.41 -15.74 -6.82
N ALA A 32 -14.94 -15.95 -5.61
CA ALA A 32 -16.27 -16.49 -5.38
C ALA A 32 -17.12 -15.40 -4.70
N ILE A 33 -18.18 -15.00 -5.36
CA ILE A 33 -19.12 -13.98 -4.88
C ILE A 33 -20.42 -14.68 -4.51
N GLU A 34 -20.84 -14.54 -3.26
CA GLU A 34 -22.13 -15.01 -2.81
C GLU A 34 -23.14 -13.85 -2.73
N LEU A 35 -24.24 -13.98 -3.46
CA LEU A 35 -25.34 -13.03 -3.42
C LEU A 35 -26.48 -13.60 -2.58
N ASN A 36 -26.75 -12.96 -1.45
CA ASN A 36 -27.90 -13.24 -0.60
C ASN A 36 -28.99 -12.18 -0.84
N ARG A 37 -29.99 -12.52 -1.67
CA ARG A 37 -31.06 -11.58 -2.06
C ARG A 37 -31.97 -11.21 -0.90
N SER A 38 -32.27 -12.14 0.02
CA SER A 38 -33.14 -11.89 1.17
C SER A 38 -32.48 -10.93 2.16
N LYS A 39 -31.19 -11.07 2.38
CA LYS A 39 -30.39 -10.17 3.23
C LYS A 39 -29.87 -8.94 2.49
N ARG A 40 -30.03 -8.88 1.16
CA ARG A 40 -29.43 -7.83 0.30
C ARG A 40 -27.94 -7.68 0.56
N ALA A 41 -27.27 -8.81 0.70
CA ALA A 41 -25.86 -8.90 1.03
C ALA A 41 -25.07 -9.54 -0.10
N LEU A 42 -23.86 -9.04 -0.30
CA LEU A 42 -22.82 -9.59 -1.14
C LEU A 42 -21.67 -10.00 -0.23
N SER A 43 -21.26 -11.25 -0.32
CA SER A 43 -20.07 -11.74 0.38
C SER A 43 -19.00 -12.09 -0.64
N LEU A 44 -17.78 -11.64 -0.39
CA LEU A 44 -16.58 -11.97 -1.13
C LEU A 44 -15.84 -13.07 -0.36
N HIS A 45 -15.77 -14.24 -0.96
CA HIS A 45 -15.00 -15.36 -0.45
C HIS A 45 -13.77 -15.52 -1.31
N ASP A 46 -12.60 -15.34 -0.72
CA ASP A 46 -11.30 -15.57 -1.35
C ASP A 46 -11.14 -14.88 -2.73
N ALA A 47 -11.49 -13.60 -2.80
CA ALA A 47 -11.19 -12.82 -3.98
C ALA A 47 -9.68 -12.57 -4.04
N MET A 48 -9.00 -13.31 -4.92
CA MET A 48 -7.57 -13.18 -5.15
C MET A 48 -7.30 -12.59 -6.52
N MET A 49 -6.42 -11.60 -6.57
CA MET A 49 -5.93 -11.02 -7.79
C MET A 49 -4.40 -11.01 -7.77
N GLU A 50 -3.78 -11.45 -8.84
CA GLU A 50 -2.35 -11.34 -9.03
C GLU A 50 -2.06 -10.42 -10.21
N ILE A 51 -1.22 -9.43 -10.00
CA ILE A 51 -0.78 -8.48 -11.03
C ILE A 51 0.74 -8.43 -11.02
N ASN A 52 1.38 -8.94 -12.06
CA ASN A 52 2.85 -8.97 -12.19
C ASN A 52 3.55 -9.55 -10.96
N GLY A 53 3.00 -10.58 -10.33
CA GLY A 53 3.55 -11.22 -9.14
C GLY A 53 3.13 -10.57 -7.81
N ILE A 54 2.48 -9.41 -7.84
CA ILE A 54 1.86 -8.84 -6.65
C ILE A 54 0.52 -9.51 -6.42
N LYS A 55 0.34 -10.06 -5.24
CA LYS A 55 -0.90 -10.73 -4.83
C LYS A 55 -1.74 -9.78 -3.99
N LEU A 56 -2.99 -9.63 -4.38
CA LEU A 56 -4.03 -8.91 -3.66
C LEU A 56 -5.11 -9.90 -3.28
N ASP A 57 -5.48 -9.95 -2.03
CA ASP A 57 -6.64 -10.67 -1.51
C ASP A 57 -7.65 -9.71 -0.88
N ILE A 58 -8.93 -10.00 -1.08
CA ILE A 58 -10.03 -9.25 -0.49
C ILE A 58 -11.09 -10.25 -0.04
N HIS A 59 -11.52 -10.13 1.20
CA HIS A 59 -12.63 -10.92 1.74
C HIS A 59 -13.51 -10.11 2.66
N GLY A 60 -14.74 -10.57 2.86
CA GLY A 60 -15.69 -9.89 3.72
C GLY A 60 -17.06 -9.74 3.08
N SER A 61 -17.82 -8.74 3.51
CA SER A 61 -19.19 -8.54 3.07
C SER A 61 -19.59 -7.09 2.91
N ILE A 62 -20.56 -6.87 2.03
CA ILE A 62 -21.24 -5.60 1.83
C ILE A 62 -22.75 -5.88 1.93
N CYS A 63 -23.41 -5.28 2.88
CA CYS A 63 -24.85 -5.44 3.11
C CYS A 63 -25.58 -4.11 2.91
N LYS A 64 -26.79 -4.16 2.35
CA LYS A 64 -27.63 -2.95 2.30
C LYS A 64 -28.33 -2.77 3.63
N ASP A 65 -27.97 -1.72 4.37
CA ASP A 65 -28.72 -1.26 5.55
C ASP A 65 -29.89 -0.37 5.08
N THR A 66 -31.09 -0.89 5.19
CA THR A 66 -32.32 -0.18 4.79
C THR A 66 -32.72 0.91 5.77
N THR A 67 -32.36 0.76 7.05
CA THR A 67 -32.64 1.75 8.09
C THR A 67 -31.73 2.97 7.93
N ALA A 68 -30.45 2.73 7.73
CA ALA A 68 -29.45 3.78 7.54
C ALA A 68 -29.43 4.34 6.11
N GLN A 69 -30.13 3.71 5.16
CA GLN A 69 -30.06 4.00 3.71
C GLN A 69 -28.61 4.04 3.19
N ALA A 70 -27.80 3.09 3.63
CA ALA A 70 -26.38 3.01 3.39
C ALA A 70 -25.96 1.57 3.05
N LEU A 71 -24.74 1.38 2.67
CA LEU A 71 -24.07 0.08 2.62
C LEU A 71 -23.31 -0.13 3.92
N ASP A 72 -23.54 -1.25 4.57
CA ASP A 72 -22.69 -1.71 5.67
C ASP A 72 -21.55 -2.54 5.09
N ILE A 73 -20.34 -2.05 5.25
CA ILE A 73 -19.13 -2.63 4.69
C ILE A 73 -18.31 -3.25 5.82
N ASP A 74 -17.91 -4.49 5.64
CA ASP A 74 -16.91 -5.19 6.46
C ASP A 74 -15.99 -5.96 5.53
N LEU A 75 -14.93 -5.28 5.05
CA LEU A 75 -13.96 -5.81 4.12
C LEU A 75 -12.57 -5.82 4.75
N GLN A 76 -11.84 -6.90 4.53
CA GLN A 76 -10.43 -7.02 4.81
C GLN A 76 -9.69 -7.16 3.49
N TYR A 77 -8.52 -6.56 3.40
CA TYR A 77 -7.67 -6.65 2.22
C TYR A 77 -6.22 -6.89 2.62
N GLY A 78 -5.55 -7.68 1.80
CA GLY A 78 -4.13 -7.97 1.89
C GLY A 78 -3.46 -7.75 0.54
N LEU A 79 -2.25 -7.22 0.53
CA LEU A 79 -1.38 -7.14 -0.62
C LEU A 79 -0.01 -7.65 -0.23
N HIS A 80 0.53 -8.55 -1.02
CA HIS A 80 1.89 -9.04 -0.85
C HIS A 80 2.67 -8.92 -2.17
N ALA A 81 3.74 -8.14 -2.12
CA ALA A 81 4.70 -8.00 -3.20
C ALA A 81 6.02 -8.68 -2.79
N PRO A 82 6.41 -9.77 -3.46
CA PRO A 82 7.59 -10.56 -3.10
C PRO A 82 8.91 -9.84 -3.41
N SER A 83 8.84 -8.69 -4.07
CA SER A 83 9.99 -7.85 -4.38
C SER A 83 9.60 -6.39 -4.44
N LEU A 84 10.38 -5.55 -3.75
CA LEU A 84 10.27 -4.09 -3.85
C LEU A 84 10.45 -3.62 -5.31
N GLU A 85 11.28 -4.29 -6.10
CA GLU A 85 11.46 -4.01 -7.53
C GLU A 85 10.15 -4.11 -8.30
N THR A 86 9.32 -5.12 -8.01
CA THR A 86 8.00 -5.28 -8.63
C THR A 86 7.08 -4.10 -8.31
N VAL A 87 7.13 -3.60 -7.07
CA VAL A 87 6.37 -2.41 -6.66
C VAL A 87 6.87 -1.16 -7.40
N LEU A 88 8.19 -0.97 -7.47
CA LEU A 88 8.79 0.17 -8.16
C LEU A 88 8.45 0.18 -9.66
N HIS A 89 8.36 -0.99 -10.30
CA HIS A 89 7.95 -1.10 -11.69
C HIS A 89 6.49 -0.72 -11.95
N MET A 90 5.63 -0.68 -10.93
CA MET A 90 4.25 -0.21 -11.08
C MET A 90 4.13 1.31 -10.98
N ILE A 91 5.15 2.00 -10.46
CA ILE A 91 5.15 3.46 -10.40
C ILE A 91 5.33 4.01 -11.81
N PRO A 92 4.53 4.98 -12.27
CA PRO A 92 4.69 5.60 -13.58
C PRO A 92 6.08 6.22 -13.78
N GLU A 93 6.63 6.14 -14.99
CA GLU A 93 7.95 6.71 -15.31
C GLU A 93 8.03 8.23 -15.15
N SER A 94 6.88 8.90 -15.21
CA SER A 94 6.79 10.33 -14.91
C SER A 94 7.15 10.67 -13.45
N ILE A 95 7.04 9.68 -12.54
CA ILE A 95 7.36 9.82 -11.11
C ILE A 95 8.73 9.24 -10.81
N LEU A 96 9.01 8.05 -11.33
CA LEU A 96 10.26 7.33 -11.10
C LEU A 96 10.88 6.89 -12.41
N LYS A 97 12.07 7.40 -12.75
CA LYS A 97 12.86 6.92 -13.88
C LYS A 97 13.36 5.52 -13.58
N LYS A 98 12.72 4.51 -14.17
CA LYS A 98 12.93 3.07 -13.88
C LYS A 98 14.25 2.52 -14.41
N GLU A 99 14.91 3.27 -15.27
CA GLU A 99 16.18 2.83 -15.84
C GLU A 99 17.20 2.62 -14.73
N LYS A 100 17.53 1.35 -14.47
CA LYS A 100 18.67 0.95 -13.64
C LYS A 100 18.45 0.97 -12.12
N VAL A 101 17.24 0.78 -11.64
CA VAL A 101 16.98 0.46 -10.22
C VAL A 101 16.87 -1.05 -10.09
N SER A 102 17.72 -1.65 -9.27
CA SER A 102 17.50 -3.00 -8.76
C SER A 102 17.08 -2.91 -7.30
N ALA A 103 16.06 -3.65 -6.91
CA ALA A 103 15.56 -3.63 -5.55
C ALA A 103 15.11 -5.03 -5.10
N LYS A 104 15.35 -5.32 -3.83
CA LYS A 104 14.97 -6.57 -3.17
C LYS A 104 14.14 -6.24 -1.93
N GLY A 105 13.62 -7.27 -1.29
CA GLY A 105 12.84 -7.15 -0.08
C GLY A 105 11.35 -7.34 -0.36
N ASP A 106 10.64 -7.74 0.65
CA ASP A 106 9.23 -8.01 0.53
C ASP A 106 8.40 -6.86 1.12
N VAL A 107 7.24 -6.61 0.52
CA VAL A 107 6.30 -5.59 0.96
C VAL A 107 4.95 -6.24 1.21
N THR A 108 4.45 -6.11 2.43
CA THR A 108 3.13 -6.56 2.81
C THR A 108 2.28 -5.38 3.25
N VAL A 109 1.06 -5.31 2.73
CA VAL A 109 0.05 -4.33 3.12
C VAL A 109 -1.18 -5.09 3.57
N ASN A 110 -1.70 -4.80 4.75
CA ASN A 110 -2.95 -5.35 5.26
C ASN A 110 -3.83 -4.23 5.79
N GLY A 111 -5.13 -4.41 5.70
CA GLY A 111 -6.03 -3.44 6.25
C GLY A 111 -7.48 -3.88 6.22
N ASN A 112 -8.34 -3.00 6.70
CA ASN A 112 -9.78 -3.21 6.61
C ASN A 112 -10.53 -1.91 6.36
N LEU A 113 -11.74 -2.07 5.81
CA LEU A 113 -12.74 -1.03 5.66
C LEU A 113 -13.99 -1.49 6.41
N LYS A 114 -14.39 -0.79 7.47
CA LYS A 114 -15.51 -1.19 8.31
C LYS A 114 -16.42 -0.03 8.65
N GLY A 115 -17.71 -0.22 8.40
CA GLY A 115 -18.78 0.73 8.75
C GLY A 115 -19.66 1.11 7.58
N LEU A 116 -20.49 2.11 7.80
CA LEU A 116 -21.50 2.54 6.84
C LEU A 116 -20.89 3.41 5.73
N TYR A 117 -21.28 3.13 4.48
CA TYR A 117 -20.94 3.93 3.30
C TYR A 117 -22.21 4.47 2.65
N GLY A 118 -22.31 5.77 2.48
CA GLY A 118 -23.46 6.44 1.87
C GLY A 118 -23.38 7.94 1.99
N LYS A 119 -24.51 8.62 1.77
CA LYS A 119 -24.56 10.09 1.89
C LYS A 119 -24.16 10.52 3.30
N GLY A 120 -23.05 11.24 3.43
CA GLY A 120 -22.51 11.71 4.70
C GLY A 120 -22.03 10.58 5.64
N LYS A 121 -21.69 9.42 5.10
CA LYS A 121 -21.18 8.26 5.85
C LYS A 121 -20.00 7.66 5.10
N MET A 122 -18.92 7.42 5.82
CA MET A 122 -17.70 6.77 5.29
C MET A 122 -17.22 5.70 6.26
N PRO A 123 -16.82 4.53 5.80
CA PRO A 123 -16.27 3.51 6.66
C PRO A 123 -14.93 3.94 7.25
N LEU A 124 -14.61 3.41 8.41
CA LEU A 124 -13.29 3.48 9.00
C LEU A 124 -12.32 2.64 8.17
N ALA A 125 -11.19 3.23 7.81
CA ALA A 125 -10.10 2.54 7.12
C ALA A 125 -8.93 2.31 8.05
N THR A 126 -8.38 1.10 8.07
CA THR A 126 -7.10 0.81 8.72
C THR A 126 -6.11 0.26 7.73
N LEU A 127 -4.83 0.50 8.00
CA LEU A 127 -3.72 0.12 7.14
C LEU A 127 -2.53 -0.31 7.99
N LYS A 128 -1.89 -1.42 7.61
CA LYS A 128 -0.59 -1.86 8.10
C LYS A 128 0.31 -2.10 6.90
N ILE A 129 1.49 -1.49 6.87
CA ILE A 129 2.52 -1.73 5.86
C ILE A 129 3.75 -2.29 6.55
N GLU A 130 4.29 -3.37 6.03
CA GLU A 130 5.55 -3.96 6.47
C GLU A 130 6.48 -4.07 5.27
N ILE A 131 7.69 -3.53 5.41
CA ILE A 131 8.79 -3.68 4.48
C ILE A 131 9.89 -4.42 5.24
N ASN A 132 10.30 -5.58 4.73
CA ASN A 132 11.29 -6.41 5.37
C ASN A 132 12.43 -6.69 4.40
N ASP A 133 13.66 -6.68 4.94
CA ASP A 133 14.91 -7.05 4.25
C ASP A 133 15.04 -6.37 2.87
N ALA A 134 14.57 -5.11 2.79
CA ALA A 134 14.61 -4.39 1.54
C ALA A 134 15.98 -3.76 1.32
N SER A 135 16.42 -3.79 0.08
CA SER A 135 17.62 -3.12 -0.41
C SER A 135 17.35 -2.57 -1.80
N ALA A 136 18.05 -1.51 -2.17
CA ALA A 136 17.91 -0.92 -3.49
C ALA A 136 19.22 -0.29 -3.96
N GLN A 137 19.53 -0.45 -5.24
CA GLN A 137 20.66 0.17 -5.89
C GLN A 137 20.21 0.89 -7.16
N TYR A 138 20.53 2.14 -7.26
CA TYR A 138 20.38 2.92 -8.47
C TYR A 138 21.74 2.99 -9.18
N ALA A 139 21.81 2.52 -10.42
CA ALA A 139 23.09 2.33 -11.12
C ALA A 139 23.92 3.62 -11.32
N GLN A 140 23.29 4.78 -11.23
CA GLN A 140 23.96 6.08 -11.38
C GLN A 140 24.45 6.66 -10.05
N LEU A 141 24.10 6.05 -8.90
CA LEU A 141 24.52 6.50 -7.59
C LEU A 141 25.66 5.63 -7.06
N PRO A 142 26.67 6.21 -6.41
CA PRO A 142 27.82 5.46 -5.88
C PRO A 142 27.43 4.53 -4.72
N TYR A 143 26.36 4.87 -4.01
CA TYR A 143 25.84 4.10 -2.87
C TYR A 143 24.37 3.79 -3.06
N GLY A 144 23.96 2.63 -2.58
CA GLY A 144 22.57 2.19 -2.53
C GLY A 144 21.98 2.21 -1.11
N ILE A 145 20.82 1.61 -1.00
CA ILE A 145 20.20 1.24 0.26
C ILE A 145 20.59 -0.22 0.51
N ASP A 146 21.37 -0.44 1.57
CA ASP A 146 21.86 -1.78 1.95
C ASP A 146 20.80 -2.54 2.73
N GLU A 147 20.06 -1.83 3.60
CA GLU A 147 18.98 -2.37 4.41
C GLU A 147 17.89 -1.31 4.61
N LEU A 148 16.65 -1.69 4.35
CA LEU A 148 15.47 -0.92 4.70
C LEU A 148 14.44 -1.84 5.36
N LYS A 149 14.05 -1.48 6.58
CA LYS A 149 12.96 -2.09 7.30
C LYS A 149 11.99 -1.02 7.78
N ALA A 150 10.71 -1.22 7.54
CA ALA A 150 9.69 -0.30 8.01
C ALA A 150 8.43 -1.04 8.45
N ASN A 151 7.81 -0.57 9.54
CA ASN A 151 6.55 -1.07 10.03
C ASN A 151 5.65 0.11 10.36
N PHE A 152 4.59 0.26 9.57
CA PHE A 152 3.73 1.41 9.56
C PHE A 152 2.28 1.01 9.78
N PHE A 153 1.58 1.73 10.65
CA PHE A 153 0.17 1.59 10.91
C PHE A 153 -0.57 2.90 10.65
N GLY A 154 -1.77 2.79 10.13
CA GLY A 154 -2.64 3.95 9.95
C GLY A 154 -4.09 3.62 10.22
N GLN A 155 -4.81 4.61 10.73
CA GLN A 155 -6.26 4.61 10.84
C GLN A 155 -6.78 5.95 10.34
N ILE A 156 -7.77 5.91 9.47
CA ILE A 156 -8.40 7.10 8.92
C ILE A 156 -9.91 6.99 9.09
N ASP A 157 -10.47 7.93 9.82
CA ASP A 157 -11.91 8.12 10.01
C ASP A 157 -12.32 9.50 9.47
N LEU A 158 -12.80 9.53 8.24
CA LEU A 158 -13.27 10.77 7.61
C LEU A 158 -14.51 11.36 8.28
N MET A 159 -15.21 10.57 9.07
CA MET A 159 -16.37 11.02 9.87
C MET A 159 -15.97 11.60 11.24
N ARG A 160 -14.69 11.48 11.60
CA ARG A 160 -14.10 11.97 12.85
C ARG A 160 -14.79 11.45 14.13
N GLN A 161 -15.34 10.24 14.08
CA GLN A 161 -15.92 9.56 15.24
C GLN A 161 -14.86 8.82 16.05
N SER A 162 -13.75 8.48 15.40
CA SER A 162 -12.56 7.86 15.97
C SER A 162 -11.32 8.68 15.62
N PRO A 163 -10.25 8.61 16.42
CA PRO A 163 -9.00 9.29 16.08
C PRO A 163 -8.41 8.77 14.77
N SER A 164 -8.03 9.67 13.88
CA SER A 164 -7.20 9.34 12.72
C SER A 164 -5.74 9.53 13.08
N TYR A 165 -4.90 8.53 12.80
CA TYR A 165 -3.50 8.57 13.15
C TYR A 165 -2.63 7.81 12.14
N LEU A 166 -1.35 8.15 12.14
CA LEU A 166 -0.28 7.40 11.48
C LEU A 166 0.78 7.07 12.52
N ASP A 167 1.30 5.86 12.50
CA ASP A 167 2.24 5.33 13.48
C ASP A 167 3.33 4.51 12.78
N LEU A 168 4.53 5.08 12.63
CA LEU A 168 5.73 4.42 12.15
C LEU A 168 6.44 3.80 13.35
N LYS A 169 6.19 2.53 13.62
CA LYS A 169 6.74 1.79 14.77
C LYS A 169 8.23 1.52 14.67
N ILE A 170 8.66 1.21 13.47
CA ILE A 170 10.05 0.86 13.16
C ILE A 170 10.37 1.45 11.80
N PHE A 171 11.44 2.20 11.74
CA PHE A 171 12.12 2.56 10.52
C PHE A 171 13.61 2.32 10.75
N HIS A 172 14.19 1.45 9.94
CA HIS A 172 15.63 1.21 9.95
C HIS A 172 16.14 1.33 8.52
N PHE A 173 17.07 2.24 8.33
CA PHE A 173 17.71 2.50 7.05
C PHE A 173 19.24 2.39 7.21
N LYS A 174 19.86 1.60 6.33
CA LYS A 174 21.30 1.59 6.14
C LYS A 174 21.63 1.82 4.68
N GLY A 175 22.61 2.68 4.42
CA GLY A 175 23.09 2.99 3.07
C GLY A 175 24.01 4.21 3.09
N ALA A 176 24.92 4.33 2.11
CA ALA A 176 25.85 5.45 2.04
C ALA A 176 26.62 5.70 3.37
N HIS A 177 27.07 4.63 4.04
CA HIS A 177 27.71 4.65 5.37
C HIS A 177 26.87 5.35 6.46
N THR A 178 25.58 5.38 6.25
CA THR A 178 24.60 5.99 7.16
C THR A 178 23.73 4.88 7.77
N ASP A 179 23.45 4.98 9.07
CA ASP A 179 22.56 4.08 9.80
C ASP A 179 21.55 4.94 10.57
N ILE A 180 20.26 4.76 10.30
CA ILE A 180 19.17 5.53 10.87
C ILE A 180 18.14 4.58 11.45
N LEU A 181 17.89 4.71 12.76
CA LEU A 181 16.74 4.13 13.44
C LEU A 181 15.78 5.26 13.80
N ALA A 182 14.51 5.09 13.46
CA ALA A 182 13.49 6.08 13.78
C ALA A 182 12.15 5.44 14.11
N ASP A 183 11.36 6.16 14.89
CA ASP A 183 9.93 5.96 15.05
C ASP A 183 9.23 7.34 14.99
N ALA A 184 7.98 7.33 14.55
CA ALA A 184 7.20 8.55 14.45
C ALA A 184 5.71 8.25 14.65
N LYS A 185 5.00 9.18 15.25
CA LYS A 185 3.56 9.08 15.40
C LYS A 185 2.90 10.42 15.11
N VAL A 186 1.85 10.40 14.33
CA VAL A 186 0.98 11.55 14.06
C VAL A 186 -0.40 11.20 14.58
N ASN A 187 -0.86 11.90 15.59
CA ASN A 187 -2.23 11.81 16.12
C ASN A 187 -3.07 12.94 15.53
N ASP A 188 -4.38 12.77 15.54
CA ASP A 188 -5.38 13.71 15.02
C ASP A 188 -5.08 14.21 13.60
N LEU A 189 -4.72 13.27 12.71
CA LEU A 189 -4.27 13.52 11.33
C LEU A 189 -5.21 14.44 10.52
N LEU A 190 -6.51 14.44 10.83
CA LEU A 190 -7.53 15.20 10.10
C LEU A 190 -7.99 16.47 10.87
N GLY A 191 -7.44 16.72 12.06
CA GLY A 191 -7.76 17.87 12.90
C GLY A 191 -6.58 18.78 13.12
N ASP A 192 -6.06 18.78 14.34
CA ASP A 192 -4.85 19.51 14.76
C ASP A 192 -3.73 18.46 15.01
N PRO A 193 -2.90 18.15 14.00
CA PRO A 193 -1.96 17.04 14.09
C PRO A 193 -0.90 17.25 15.15
N ASP A 194 -0.83 16.32 16.10
CA ASP A 194 0.26 16.21 17.08
C ASP A 194 1.28 15.20 16.58
N ILE A 195 2.53 15.60 16.44
CA ILE A 195 3.62 14.81 15.86
C ILE A 195 4.67 14.53 16.92
N SER A 196 4.92 13.25 17.18
CA SER A 196 6.09 12.78 17.93
C SER A 196 7.04 12.06 16.99
N PHE A 197 8.33 12.34 17.13
CA PHE A 197 9.39 11.76 16.31
C PHE A 197 10.63 11.50 17.14
N HIS A 198 11.18 10.30 17.06
CA HIS A 198 12.45 9.93 17.68
C HIS A 198 13.37 9.35 16.61
N THR A 199 14.63 9.72 16.65
CA THR A 199 15.64 9.15 15.76
C THR A 199 16.96 8.98 16.48
N GLN A 200 17.64 7.90 16.14
CA GLN A 200 19.04 7.65 16.45
C GLN A 200 19.76 7.37 15.15
N SER A 201 20.81 8.13 14.85
CA SER A 201 21.48 8.00 13.56
C SER A 201 22.98 8.20 13.66
N THR A 202 23.69 7.48 12.79
CA THR A 202 25.08 7.74 12.42
C THR A 202 25.10 8.09 10.95
N ILE A 203 25.55 9.31 10.61
CA ILE A 203 25.47 9.83 9.25
C ILE A 203 26.87 10.17 8.76
N ASP A 204 27.30 9.57 7.64
CA ASP A 204 28.47 10.02 6.88
C ASP A 204 28.05 11.09 5.86
N LEU A 205 28.26 12.34 6.23
CA LEU A 205 27.89 13.49 5.39
C LEU A 205 28.64 13.52 4.05
N THR A 206 29.86 12.95 4.00
CA THR A 206 30.65 12.89 2.76
C THR A 206 30.04 11.90 1.78
N ALA A 207 29.73 10.69 2.24
CA ALA A 207 29.07 9.68 1.42
C ALA A 207 27.67 10.13 0.98
N LEU A 208 26.93 10.79 1.88
CA LEU A 208 25.59 11.31 1.59
C LEU A 208 25.63 12.40 0.51
N ALA A 209 26.57 13.34 0.58
CA ALA A 209 26.74 14.40 -0.42
C ALA A 209 27.12 13.85 -1.81
N GLN A 210 27.88 12.75 -1.86
CA GLN A 210 28.20 12.06 -3.11
C GLN A 210 26.98 11.33 -3.71
N THR A 211 26.10 10.83 -2.85
CA THR A 211 24.88 10.12 -3.27
C THR A 211 23.79 11.09 -3.72
N PHE A 212 23.63 12.19 -3.02
CA PHE A 212 22.63 13.21 -3.29
C PHE A 212 23.32 14.56 -3.47
N PRO A 213 23.92 14.83 -4.65
CA PRO A 213 24.57 16.12 -4.88
C PRO A 213 23.51 17.22 -4.72
N LEU A 214 23.71 18.08 -3.72
CA LEU A 214 22.92 19.27 -3.54
C LEU A 214 23.19 20.15 -4.76
N GLN A 215 22.18 20.39 -5.58
CA GLN A 215 22.27 21.40 -6.62
C GLN A 215 22.18 22.76 -5.92
N ASP A 216 23.18 23.61 -6.16
CA ASP A 216 23.22 25.02 -5.75
C ASP A 216 22.08 25.83 -6.41
#